data_804ed5a9e6b0f7f7a436d93df0554689
#
_entry.id   804ed5a9e6b0f7f7a436d93df0554689
#
_cell.length_a   1.000
_cell.length_b   1.000
_cell.length_c   1.000
_cell.angle_alpha   90.00
_cell.angle_beta   90.00
_cell.angle_gamma   90.00
#
_symmetry.space_group_name_H-M   'P 1'
#
loop_
_entity.id
_entity.type
_entity.pdbx_description
1 polymer ?
#
loop_
_entity_poly.entity_id
_entity_poly.type
_entity_poly.pdbx_seq_one_letter_code
_entity_poly.pdbx_strand_id
1 'polypeptide(L)'
;MAIEIKHLNHIYGQGTIFEQYALKDVNLTIHDGEFIGLIGHTGSGKSTLTQHLNGLLKATSGDILYNGESIYKEGYSMKELRSHVGLVFQYPEHQLFEVDVFSDVCFGPKNLGLPKEEIEKRAKEALDMVGLDESFYKQSPFDLSGGQKRRVAIAGVLAMKPEVLILDEPTAGLDPKGRDDILGLVQKLHNEQGLTIILVSHSMEDVARYVSRLVVMNHGE
;
A
#
# COMPACT_ATOMS: atom_id res chain seq x y z
N MET A 1 -16.85 6.59 3.31
CA MET A 1 -16.46 5.27 3.88
C MET A 1 -15.62 4.61 2.83
N ALA A 2 -14.30 4.56 3.03
CA ALA A 2 -13.40 4.12 1.95
C ALA A 2 -13.53 2.61 1.67
N ILE A 3 -13.41 1.76 2.72
CA ILE A 3 -13.43 0.30 2.56
C ILE A 3 -14.27 -0.34 3.64
N GLU A 4 -15.12 -1.30 3.25
CA GLU A 4 -15.89 -2.13 4.18
C GLU A 4 -15.67 -3.61 3.83
N ILE A 5 -15.25 -4.40 4.81
CA ILE A 5 -14.97 -5.83 4.68
C ILE A 5 -16.09 -6.57 5.42
N LYS A 6 -16.73 -7.54 4.75
CA LYS A 6 -17.86 -8.30 5.28
C LYS A 6 -17.59 -9.80 5.19
N HIS A 7 -17.49 -10.45 6.34
CA HIS A 7 -17.36 -11.92 6.43
C HIS A 7 -16.27 -12.50 5.52
N LEU A 8 -15.13 -11.78 5.39
CA LEU A 8 -14.07 -12.13 4.46
C LEU A 8 -13.33 -13.39 4.91
N ASN A 9 -13.30 -14.38 4.03
CA ASN A 9 -12.54 -15.60 4.23
C ASN A 9 -11.57 -15.82 3.07
N HIS A 10 -10.37 -16.30 3.39
CA HIS A 10 -9.41 -16.74 2.39
C HIS A 10 -8.71 -18.02 2.79
N ILE A 11 -8.75 -19.01 1.89
CA ILE A 11 -8.16 -20.33 2.07
C ILE A 11 -7.16 -20.56 0.96
N TYR A 12 -5.87 -20.71 1.32
CA TYR A 12 -4.86 -21.16 0.37
C TYR A 12 -4.97 -22.67 0.16
N GLY A 13 -4.77 -23.12 -1.08
CA GLY A 13 -4.76 -24.54 -1.42
C GLY A 13 -6.08 -25.27 -1.11
N GLN A 14 -7.23 -24.59 -1.25
CA GLN A 14 -8.54 -25.13 -0.94
C GLN A 14 -8.76 -26.48 -1.64
N GLY A 15 -9.21 -27.49 -0.89
CA GLY A 15 -9.45 -28.85 -1.38
C GLY A 15 -8.19 -29.68 -1.59
N THR A 16 -7.02 -29.21 -1.15
CA THR A 16 -5.76 -29.98 -1.19
C THR A 16 -5.27 -30.30 0.21
N ILE A 17 -4.24 -31.17 0.30
CA ILE A 17 -3.58 -31.50 1.59
C ILE A 17 -2.81 -30.31 2.20
N PHE A 18 -2.64 -29.23 1.45
CA PHE A 18 -2.00 -27.98 1.90
C PHE A 18 -3.02 -26.86 2.21
N GLU A 19 -4.26 -27.24 2.45
CA GLU A 19 -5.30 -26.27 2.79
C GLU A 19 -4.96 -25.50 4.07
N GLN A 20 -4.95 -24.17 3.97
CA GLN A 20 -4.63 -23.28 5.08
C GLN A 20 -5.55 -22.07 5.09
N TYR A 21 -6.26 -21.88 6.19
CA TYR A 21 -7.06 -20.68 6.43
C TYR A 21 -6.15 -19.49 6.76
N ALA A 22 -6.11 -18.51 5.88
CA ALA A 22 -5.34 -17.27 6.07
C ALA A 22 -6.21 -16.14 6.63
N LEU A 23 -7.49 -16.08 6.26
CA LEU A 23 -8.47 -15.15 6.80
C LEU A 23 -9.74 -15.92 7.18
N LYS A 24 -10.34 -15.56 8.32
CA LYS A 24 -11.51 -16.22 8.89
C LYS A 24 -12.50 -15.18 9.39
N ASP A 25 -13.61 -15.04 8.69
CA ASP A 25 -14.74 -14.16 9.04
C ASP A 25 -14.32 -12.72 9.40
N VAL A 26 -13.36 -12.16 8.67
CA VAL A 26 -12.85 -10.81 8.93
C VAL A 26 -13.93 -9.78 8.59
N ASN A 27 -14.24 -8.92 9.56
CA ASN A 27 -15.16 -7.81 9.43
C ASN A 27 -14.46 -6.54 9.88
N LEU A 28 -14.33 -5.55 8.98
CA LEU A 28 -13.61 -4.32 9.25
C LEU A 28 -14.15 -3.18 8.39
N THR A 29 -14.32 -2.01 8.98
CA THR A 29 -14.62 -0.78 8.26
C THR A 29 -13.47 0.20 8.42
N ILE A 30 -13.03 0.77 7.29
CA ILE A 30 -11.99 1.80 7.22
C ILE A 30 -12.62 3.05 6.66
N HIS A 31 -12.53 4.16 7.40
CA HIS A 31 -13.14 5.43 7.02
C HIS A 31 -12.16 6.28 6.18
N ASP A 32 -12.75 7.18 5.37
CA ASP A 32 -11.96 8.13 4.60
C ASP A 32 -11.12 9.01 5.54
N GLY A 33 -9.85 9.24 5.17
CA GLY A 33 -8.91 10.04 5.95
C GLY A 33 -8.51 9.42 7.28
N GLU A 34 -8.69 8.11 7.48
CA GLU A 34 -8.26 7.40 8.67
C GLU A 34 -6.80 6.95 8.56
N PHE A 35 -6.04 7.05 9.64
CA PHE A 35 -4.71 6.45 9.73
C PHE A 35 -4.76 5.27 10.69
N ILE A 36 -4.84 4.06 10.15
CA ILE A 36 -4.91 2.82 10.94
C ILE A 36 -3.60 2.04 10.90
N GLY A 37 -3.31 1.38 12.01
CA GLY A 37 -2.24 0.38 12.12
C GLY A 37 -2.81 -1.03 12.10
N LEU A 38 -2.27 -1.88 11.24
CA LEU A 38 -2.58 -3.30 11.18
C LEU A 38 -1.41 -4.09 11.77
N ILE A 39 -1.61 -4.68 12.93
CA ILE A 39 -0.56 -5.40 13.67
C ILE A 39 -0.93 -6.87 13.90
N GLY A 40 0.05 -7.67 14.25
CA GLY A 40 -0.09 -9.10 14.52
C GLY A 40 1.21 -9.84 14.25
N HIS A 41 1.32 -11.09 14.74
CA HIS A 41 2.51 -11.91 14.50
C HIS A 41 2.66 -12.31 13.02
N THR A 42 3.84 -12.75 12.63
CA THR A 42 4.08 -13.31 11.28
C THR A 42 3.14 -14.48 11.03
N GLY A 43 2.48 -14.50 9.86
CA GLY A 43 1.48 -15.51 9.52
C GLY A 43 0.08 -15.26 10.11
N SER A 44 -0.19 -14.11 10.74
CA SER A 44 -1.53 -13.78 11.24
C SER A 44 -2.55 -13.38 10.16
N GLY A 45 -2.13 -13.23 8.90
CA GLY A 45 -3.00 -12.89 7.78
C GLY A 45 -2.92 -11.44 7.28
N LYS A 46 -2.07 -10.58 7.88
CA LYS A 46 -1.96 -9.14 7.53
C LYS A 46 -1.72 -8.90 6.03
N SER A 47 -0.66 -9.49 5.47
CA SER A 47 -0.33 -9.30 4.05
C SER A 47 -1.37 -9.94 3.13
N THR A 48 -2.02 -11.03 3.56
CA THR A 48 -3.16 -11.59 2.84
C THR A 48 -4.31 -10.59 2.80
N LEU A 49 -4.64 -9.97 3.94
CA LEU A 49 -5.71 -8.97 4.01
C LEU A 49 -5.40 -7.76 3.12
N THR A 50 -4.18 -7.19 3.20
CA THR A 50 -3.80 -6.02 2.38
C THR A 50 -3.88 -6.31 0.88
N GLN A 51 -3.50 -7.51 0.44
CA GLN A 51 -3.61 -7.92 -0.95
C GLN A 51 -5.06 -8.10 -1.44
N HIS A 52 -5.99 -8.42 -0.54
CA HIS A 52 -7.42 -8.41 -0.87
C HIS A 52 -7.95 -6.99 -1.06
N LEU A 53 -7.52 -6.04 -0.21
CA LEU A 53 -7.95 -4.63 -0.30
C LEU A 53 -7.55 -3.97 -1.62
N ASN A 54 -6.43 -4.39 -2.20
CA ASN A 54 -5.94 -3.91 -3.50
C ASN A 54 -6.41 -4.79 -4.68
N GLY A 55 -7.20 -5.85 -4.42
CA GLY A 55 -7.71 -6.77 -5.45
C GLY A 55 -6.64 -7.65 -6.10
N LEU A 56 -5.48 -7.86 -5.44
CA LEU A 56 -4.46 -8.82 -5.89
C LEU A 56 -4.86 -10.26 -5.58
N LEU A 57 -5.59 -10.46 -4.48
CA LEU A 57 -6.18 -11.74 -4.13
C LEU A 57 -7.69 -11.65 -4.23
N LYS A 58 -8.32 -12.77 -4.59
CA LYS A 58 -9.78 -12.92 -4.56
C LYS A 58 -10.18 -13.73 -3.33
N ALA A 59 -11.20 -13.28 -2.62
CA ALA A 59 -11.72 -13.97 -1.45
C ALA A 59 -12.29 -15.36 -1.81
N THR A 60 -12.16 -16.30 -0.88
CA THR A 60 -12.86 -17.60 -0.97
C THR A 60 -14.34 -17.40 -0.69
N SER A 61 -14.70 -16.52 0.25
CA SER A 61 -16.07 -16.07 0.52
C SER A 61 -16.06 -14.73 1.24
N GLY A 62 -17.24 -14.10 1.35
CA GLY A 62 -17.39 -12.75 1.90
C GLY A 62 -17.25 -11.69 0.82
N ASP A 63 -17.22 -10.43 1.24
CA ASP A 63 -17.20 -9.29 0.32
C ASP A 63 -16.29 -8.17 0.81
N ILE A 64 -15.80 -7.38 -0.13
CA ILE A 64 -15.11 -6.11 0.11
C ILE A 64 -15.83 -5.05 -0.71
N LEU A 65 -16.27 -4.00 -0.04
CA LEU A 65 -16.86 -2.85 -0.69
C LEU A 65 -15.87 -1.69 -0.66
N TYR A 66 -15.64 -1.10 -1.83
CA TYR A 66 -14.94 0.17 -1.97
C TYR A 66 -15.96 1.25 -2.34
N ASN A 67 -16.04 2.30 -1.52
CA ASN A 67 -17.06 3.35 -1.66
C ASN A 67 -18.50 2.82 -1.80
N GLY A 68 -18.81 1.72 -1.08
CA GLY A 68 -20.13 1.10 -1.05
C GLY A 68 -20.43 0.14 -2.20
N GLU A 69 -19.50 -0.05 -3.14
CA GLU A 69 -19.65 -0.99 -4.25
C GLU A 69 -18.73 -2.21 -4.08
N SER A 70 -19.28 -3.42 -4.26
CA SER A 70 -18.51 -4.66 -4.17
C SER A 70 -17.46 -4.75 -5.27
N ILE A 71 -16.20 -4.98 -4.85
CA ILE A 71 -15.10 -5.19 -5.80
C ILE A 71 -15.19 -6.52 -6.56
N TYR A 72 -16.06 -7.43 -6.12
CA TYR A 72 -16.30 -8.73 -6.75
C TYR A 72 -17.51 -8.73 -7.69
N LYS A 73 -18.20 -7.60 -7.83
CA LYS A 73 -19.30 -7.41 -8.76
C LYS A 73 -18.84 -7.66 -10.20
N GLU A 74 -19.69 -8.28 -11.00
CA GLU A 74 -19.42 -8.49 -12.42
C GLU A 74 -19.18 -7.15 -13.14
N GLY A 75 -18.11 -7.09 -13.93
CA GLY A 75 -17.70 -5.88 -14.65
C GLY A 75 -16.96 -4.83 -13.80
N TYR A 76 -16.69 -5.08 -12.51
CA TYR A 76 -15.91 -4.16 -11.67
C TYR A 76 -14.47 -4.03 -12.17
N SER A 77 -13.99 -2.79 -12.27
CA SER A 77 -12.65 -2.49 -12.81
C SER A 77 -11.57 -2.64 -11.73
N MET A 78 -10.86 -3.77 -11.74
CA MET A 78 -9.69 -3.94 -10.87
C MET A 78 -8.54 -2.96 -11.18
N LYS A 79 -8.47 -2.46 -12.41
CA LYS A 79 -7.50 -1.41 -12.78
C LYS A 79 -7.81 -0.10 -12.06
N GLU A 80 -9.09 0.25 -12.00
CA GLU A 80 -9.58 1.44 -11.31
C GLU A 80 -9.38 1.29 -9.80
N LEU A 81 -9.75 0.15 -9.20
CA LEU A 81 -9.49 -0.12 -7.79
C LEU A 81 -8.01 0.11 -7.44
N ARG A 82 -7.09 -0.45 -8.22
CA ARG A 82 -5.64 -0.32 -7.97
C ARG A 82 -5.10 1.09 -8.18
N SER A 83 -5.80 1.95 -8.90
CA SER A 83 -5.44 3.36 -8.99
C SER A 83 -5.86 4.15 -7.75
N HIS A 84 -6.95 3.74 -7.09
CA HIS A 84 -7.46 4.38 -5.88
C HIS A 84 -6.89 3.78 -4.58
N VAL A 85 -6.60 2.48 -4.58
CA VAL A 85 -6.02 1.75 -3.44
C VAL A 85 -4.60 1.33 -3.77
N GLY A 86 -3.65 2.19 -3.45
CA GLY A 86 -2.22 1.95 -3.66
C GLY A 86 -1.65 0.99 -2.61
N LEU A 87 -0.79 0.08 -3.03
CA LEU A 87 -0.09 -0.86 -2.15
C LEU A 87 1.41 -0.78 -2.37
N VAL A 88 2.14 -0.50 -1.29
CA VAL A 88 3.60 -0.59 -1.21
C VAL A 88 3.93 -1.85 -0.43
N PHE A 89 4.59 -2.82 -1.07
CA PHE A 89 4.94 -4.10 -0.46
C PHE A 89 6.12 -3.99 0.50
N GLN A 90 6.32 -5.02 1.30
CA GLN A 90 7.55 -5.22 2.07
C GLN A 90 8.77 -5.27 1.13
N TYR A 91 9.85 -4.56 1.46
CA TYR A 91 11.02 -4.37 0.59
C TYR A 91 10.66 -3.77 -0.78
N PRO A 92 10.03 -2.59 -0.80
CA PRO A 92 9.53 -1.98 -2.03
C PRO A 92 10.64 -1.62 -3.02
N GLU A 93 11.90 -1.58 -2.58
CA GLU A 93 13.09 -1.41 -3.41
C GLU A 93 13.29 -2.54 -4.43
N HIS A 94 12.69 -3.72 -4.23
CA HIS A 94 12.72 -4.82 -5.19
C HIS A 94 11.72 -4.63 -6.34
N GLN A 95 10.85 -3.62 -6.25
CA GLN A 95 9.87 -3.30 -7.29
C GLN A 95 10.41 -2.33 -8.35
N LEU A 96 11.58 -1.74 -8.11
CA LEU A 96 12.22 -0.80 -9.03
C LEU A 96 12.90 -1.57 -10.15
N PHE A 97 12.60 -1.23 -11.40
CA PHE A 97 13.07 -1.97 -12.57
C PHE A 97 13.41 -1.10 -13.79
N GLU A 98 13.04 0.17 -13.78
CA GLU A 98 13.33 1.09 -14.88
C GLU A 98 14.79 1.58 -14.86
N VAL A 99 15.23 2.18 -15.96
CA VAL A 99 16.62 2.64 -16.11
C VAL A 99 16.94 3.86 -15.26
N ASP A 100 15.95 4.69 -14.95
CA ASP A 100 16.09 5.86 -14.09
C ASP A 100 14.88 6.05 -13.17
N VAL A 101 15.09 6.78 -12.08
CA VAL A 101 14.08 7.07 -11.04
C VAL A 101 12.83 7.70 -11.63
N PHE A 102 12.99 8.67 -12.53
CA PHE A 102 11.82 9.37 -13.10
C PHE A 102 10.96 8.45 -13.96
N SER A 103 11.61 7.60 -14.75
CA SER A 103 10.91 6.60 -15.57
C SER A 103 10.15 5.59 -14.73
N ASP A 104 10.73 5.16 -13.59
CA ASP A 104 10.10 4.22 -12.65
C ASP A 104 8.82 4.82 -12.04
N VAL A 105 8.89 6.08 -11.57
CA VAL A 105 7.71 6.78 -11.03
C VAL A 105 6.65 7.06 -12.10
N CYS A 106 7.04 7.27 -13.36
CA CYS A 106 6.10 7.43 -14.47
C CYS A 106 5.34 6.15 -14.84
N PHE A 107 5.80 4.97 -14.42
CA PHE A 107 5.24 3.68 -14.85
C PHE A 107 3.76 3.51 -14.46
N GLY A 108 3.39 3.82 -13.21
CA GLY A 108 1.99 3.75 -12.74
C GLY A 108 1.05 4.62 -13.58
N PRO A 109 1.29 5.93 -13.69
CA PRO A 109 0.50 6.85 -14.54
C PRO A 109 0.43 6.44 -16.01
N LYS A 110 1.52 5.90 -16.58
CA LYS A 110 1.54 5.33 -17.93
C LYS A 110 0.52 4.20 -18.09
N ASN A 111 0.49 3.27 -17.13
CA ASN A 111 -0.44 2.13 -17.14
C ASN A 111 -1.90 2.57 -17.00
N LEU A 112 -2.16 3.73 -16.39
CA LEU A 112 -3.49 4.33 -16.36
C LEU A 112 -3.92 4.86 -17.74
N GLY A 113 -2.98 5.06 -18.66
CA GLY A 113 -3.25 5.60 -19.99
C GLY A 113 -3.34 7.12 -20.02
N LEU A 114 -2.71 7.81 -19.08
CA LEU A 114 -2.72 9.27 -19.00
C LEU A 114 -1.89 9.91 -20.13
N PRO A 115 -2.21 11.16 -20.54
CA PRO A 115 -1.39 11.93 -21.45
C PRO A 115 0.03 12.17 -20.90
N LYS A 116 1.03 12.26 -21.78
CA LYS A 116 2.45 12.40 -21.40
C LYS A 116 2.69 13.56 -20.41
N GLU A 117 2.10 14.70 -20.68
CA GLU A 117 2.23 15.90 -19.81
C GLU A 117 1.71 15.64 -18.38
N GLU A 118 0.59 14.95 -18.25
CA GLU A 118 0.01 14.61 -16.95
C GLU A 118 0.87 13.53 -16.23
N ILE A 119 1.42 12.56 -16.96
CA ILE A 119 2.37 11.56 -16.42
C ILE A 119 3.58 12.25 -15.80
N GLU A 120 4.24 13.13 -16.58
CA GLU A 120 5.43 13.84 -16.13
C GLU A 120 5.13 14.76 -14.94
N LYS A 121 4.00 15.46 -14.97
CA LYS A 121 3.54 16.31 -13.87
C LYS A 121 3.34 15.51 -12.58
N ARG A 122 2.59 14.41 -12.65
CA ARG A 122 2.31 13.55 -11.47
C ARG A 122 3.58 12.91 -10.90
N ALA A 123 4.50 12.50 -11.77
CA ALA A 123 5.78 11.94 -11.34
C ALA A 123 6.63 12.97 -10.60
N LYS A 124 6.70 14.22 -11.09
CA LYS A 124 7.40 15.32 -10.39
C LYS A 124 6.77 15.63 -9.04
N GLU A 125 5.45 15.82 -9.01
CA GLU A 125 4.71 16.05 -7.77
C GLU A 125 4.97 14.94 -6.74
N ALA A 126 4.93 13.67 -7.17
CA ALA A 126 5.16 12.53 -6.29
C ALA A 126 6.60 12.45 -5.77
N LEU A 127 7.60 12.74 -6.60
CA LEU A 127 9.01 12.78 -6.19
C LEU A 127 9.27 13.92 -5.19
N ASP A 128 8.70 15.10 -5.42
CA ASP A 128 8.77 16.23 -4.49
C ASP A 128 8.13 15.89 -3.15
N MET A 129 6.96 15.21 -3.13
CA MET A 129 6.27 14.79 -1.90
C MET A 129 7.15 13.88 -1.03
N VAL A 130 7.97 13.02 -1.65
CA VAL A 130 8.88 12.11 -0.92
C VAL A 130 10.26 12.71 -0.68
N GLY A 131 10.50 13.97 -1.08
CA GLY A 131 11.74 14.71 -0.85
C GLY A 131 12.90 14.24 -1.75
N LEU A 132 12.61 13.89 -2.99
CA LEU A 132 13.59 13.58 -4.05
C LEU A 132 13.50 14.64 -5.15
N ASP A 133 14.48 15.52 -5.20
CA ASP A 133 14.56 16.61 -6.17
C ASP A 133 15.05 16.13 -7.56
N GLU A 134 15.12 17.06 -8.51
CA GLU A 134 15.49 16.77 -9.90
C GLU A 134 16.88 16.12 -10.08
N SER A 135 17.79 16.24 -9.10
CA SER A 135 19.13 15.62 -9.15
C SER A 135 19.07 14.08 -9.11
N PHE A 136 17.95 13.52 -8.62
CA PHE A 136 17.71 12.08 -8.58
C PHE A 136 17.09 11.52 -9.87
N TYR A 137 16.44 12.35 -10.68
CA TYR A 137 15.58 11.86 -11.77
C TYR A 137 16.29 10.96 -12.76
N LYS A 138 17.56 11.28 -13.09
CA LYS A 138 18.38 10.54 -14.07
C LYS A 138 19.28 9.48 -13.43
N GLN A 139 19.25 9.35 -12.11
CA GLN A 139 20.03 8.31 -11.43
C GLN A 139 19.36 6.95 -11.61
N SER A 140 20.18 5.90 -11.70
CA SER A 140 19.69 4.54 -11.65
C SER A 140 19.09 4.25 -10.28
N PRO A 141 17.88 3.66 -10.18
CA PRO A 141 17.33 3.24 -8.88
C PRO A 141 18.27 2.32 -8.11
N PHE A 142 19.12 1.56 -8.80
CA PHE A 142 20.04 0.61 -8.18
C PHE A 142 21.21 1.29 -7.44
N ASP A 143 21.54 2.53 -7.80
CA ASP A 143 22.63 3.30 -7.19
C ASP A 143 22.18 4.07 -5.92
N LEU A 144 20.89 4.07 -5.62
CA LEU A 144 20.32 4.76 -4.47
C LEU A 144 20.52 3.98 -3.17
N SER A 145 20.56 4.70 -2.03
CA SER A 145 20.48 4.09 -0.70
C SER A 145 19.12 3.38 -0.50
N GLY A 146 19.05 2.42 0.44
CA GLY A 146 17.80 1.72 0.73
C GLY A 146 16.62 2.65 1.07
N GLY A 147 16.87 3.70 1.86
CA GLY A 147 15.86 4.70 2.19
C GLY A 147 15.39 5.50 0.96
N GLN A 148 16.31 5.86 0.06
CA GLN A 148 15.97 6.55 -1.19
C GLN A 148 15.18 5.64 -2.14
N LYS A 149 15.59 4.38 -2.32
CA LYS A 149 14.84 3.38 -3.10
C LYS A 149 13.39 3.26 -2.60
N ARG A 150 13.22 3.22 -1.28
CA ARG A 150 11.91 3.15 -0.64
C ARG A 150 11.05 4.38 -0.91
N ARG A 151 11.65 5.57 -0.89
CA ARG A 151 10.97 6.82 -1.27
C ARG A 151 10.56 6.80 -2.74
N VAL A 152 11.40 6.30 -3.65
CA VAL A 152 11.05 6.15 -5.08
C VAL A 152 9.86 5.21 -5.25
N ALA A 153 9.85 4.06 -4.58
CA ALA A 153 8.74 3.11 -4.67
C ALA A 153 7.42 3.70 -4.12
N ILE A 154 7.48 4.44 -3.01
CA ILE A 154 6.32 5.19 -2.49
C ILE A 154 5.86 6.24 -3.51
N ALA A 155 6.78 7.00 -4.12
CA ALA A 155 6.47 7.99 -5.16
C ALA A 155 5.78 7.35 -6.37
N GLY A 156 6.23 6.17 -6.81
CA GLY A 156 5.59 5.42 -7.91
C GLY A 156 4.12 5.10 -7.65
N VAL A 157 3.77 4.80 -6.40
CA VAL A 157 2.36 4.59 -6.00
C VAL A 157 1.63 5.94 -5.89
N LEU A 158 2.22 6.96 -5.27
CA LEU A 158 1.62 8.29 -5.12
C LEU A 158 1.34 8.98 -6.46
N ALA A 159 2.16 8.73 -7.48
CA ALA A 159 1.96 9.29 -8.81
C ALA A 159 0.63 8.85 -9.46
N MET A 160 0.04 7.75 -9.02
CA MET A 160 -1.31 7.34 -9.42
C MET A 160 -2.41 8.16 -8.75
N LYS A 161 -2.09 8.97 -7.72
CA LYS A 161 -3.01 9.77 -6.88
C LYS A 161 -4.05 8.89 -6.17
N PRO A 162 -3.60 7.90 -5.37
CA PRO A 162 -4.51 7.02 -4.65
C PRO A 162 -5.28 7.78 -3.55
N GLU A 163 -6.45 7.28 -3.17
CA GLU A 163 -7.24 7.74 -2.02
C GLU A 163 -6.87 6.98 -0.74
N VAL A 164 -6.45 5.72 -0.92
CA VAL A 164 -5.96 4.83 0.15
C VAL A 164 -4.55 4.39 -0.16
N LEU A 165 -3.64 4.52 0.81
CA LEU A 165 -2.26 4.05 0.71
C LEU A 165 -2.02 2.96 1.75
N ILE A 166 -1.76 1.75 1.28
CA ILE A 166 -1.39 0.61 2.10
C ILE A 166 0.12 0.47 2.07
N LEU A 167 0.73 0.39 3.25
CA LEU A 167 2.17 0.23 3.42
C LEU A 167 2.42 -1.06 4.21
N ASP A 168 2.90 -2.09 3.53
CA ASP A 168 3.20 -3.38 4.16
C ASP A 168 4.65 -3.38 4.65
N GLU A 169 4.85 -3.23 5.97
CA GLU A 169 6.14 -3.21 6.64
C GLU A 169 7.16 -2.20 6.03
N PRO A 170 6.79 -0.91 5.86
CA PRO A 170 7.60 0.04 5.11
C PRO A 170 8.93 0.39 5.79
N THR A 171 9.13 0.01 7.04
CA THR A 171 10.34 0.28 7.83
C THR A 171 11.25 -0.94 7.99
N ALA A 172 10.87 -2.10 7.43
CA ALA A 172 11.63 -3.33 7.55
C ALA A 172 13.07 -3.18 7.01
N GLY A 173 14.06 -3.59 7.81
CA GLY A 173 15.47 -3.51 7.41
C GLY A 173 16.11 -2.12 7.44
N LEU A 174 15.39 -1.06 7.84
CA LEU A 174 15.95 0.26 8.02
C LEU A 174 16.57 0.44 9.42
N ASP A 175 17.59 1.28 9.49
CA ASP A 175 18.12 1.79 10.75
C ASP A 175 17.09 2.71 11.46
N PRO A 176 17.28 3.04 12.74
CA PRO A 176 16.30 3.86 13.49
C PRO A 176 15.99 5.19 12.82
N LYS A 177 17.00 5.88 12.27
CA LYS A 177 16.82 7.15 11.58
C LYS A 177 15.99 6.97 10.29
N GLY A 178 16.31 5.97 9.48
CA GLY A 178 15.56 5.67 8.27
C GLY A 178 14.11 5.30 8.55
N ARG A 179 13.82 4.63 9.68
CA ARG A 179 12.44 4.38 10.14
C ARG A 179 11.70 5.67 10.43
N ASP A 180 12.28 6.53 11.28
CA ASP A 180 11.66 7.82 11.63
C ASP A 180 11.45 8.69 10.40
N ASP A 181 12.39 8.71 9.46
CA ASP A 181 12.27 9.44 8.19
C ASP A 181 11.11 8.94 7.32
N ILE A 182 10.92 7.62 7.21
CA ILE A 182 9.81 7.04 6.42
C ILE A 182 8.47 7.23 7.13
N LEU A 183 8.38 6.98 8.44
CA LEU A 183 7.13 7.17 9.19
C LEU A 183 6.72 8.64 9.26
N GLY A 184 7.69 9.55 9.42
CA GLY A 184 7.45 10.99 9.34
C GLY A 184 6.95 11.43 7.97
N LEU A 185 7.49 10.86 6.87
CA LEU A 185 6.99 11.07 5.53
C LEU A 185 5.53 10.61 5.40
N VAL A 186 5.21 9.40 5.87
CA VAL A 186 3.85 8.83 5.81
C VAL A 186 2.86 9.71 6.58
N GLN A 187 3.25 10.17 7.78
CA GLN A 187 2.43 11.10 8.57
C GLN A 187 2.19 12.43 7.85
N LYS A 188 3.23 12.98 7.21
CA LYS A 188 3.11 14.19 6.40
C LYS A 188 2.13 14.00 5.25
N LEU A 189 2.22 12.87 4.52
CA LEU A 189 1.31 12.55 3.43
C LEU A 189 -0.15 12.45 3.92
N HIS A 190 -0.38 11.80 5.06
CA HIS A 190 -1.70 11.74 5.68
C HIS A 190 -2.25 13.14 6.00
N ASN A 191 -1.46 13.97 6.71
CA ASN A 191 -1.90 15.28 7.19
C ASN A 191 -2.12 16.29 6.06
N GLU A 192 -1.25 16.30 5.05
CA GLU A 192 -1.26 17.31 3.98
C GLU A 192 -2.14 16.92 2.79
N GLN A 193 -2.25 15.62 2.50
CA GLN A 193 -3.00 15.12 1.34
C GLN A 193 -4.36 14.51 1.72
N GLY A 194 -4.64 14.33 3.02
CA GLY A 194 -5.88 13.70 3.49
C GLY A 194 -5.99 12.22 3.13
N LEU A 195 -4.87 11.55 2.85
CA LEU A 195 -4.84 10.14 2.46
C LEU A 195 -5.34 9.24 3.59
N THR A 196 -6.15 8.26 3.27
CA THR A 196 -6.41 7.12 4.15
C THR A 196 -5.17 6.24 4.16
N ILE A 197 -4.60 5.97 5.35
CA ILE A 197 -3.37 5.18 5.49
C ILE A 197 -3.65 3.88 6.23
N ILE A 198 -3.16 2.77 5.67
CA ILE A 198 -3.12 1.46 6.33
C ILE A 198 -1.65 1.08 6.51
N LEU A 199 -1.14 1.20 7.72
CA LEU A 199 0.24 0.87 8.06
C LEU A 199 0.30 -0.52 8.67
N VAL A 200 0.88 -1.47 7.94
CA VAL A 200 1.18 -2.80 8.48
C VAL A 200 2.55 -2.79 9.14
N SER A 201 2.61 -3.20 10.38
CA SER A 201 3.89 -3.32 11.10
C SER A 201 3.83 -4.39 12.18
N HIS A 202 4.99 -4.96 12.50
CA HIS A 202 5.17 -5.79 13.68
C HIS A 202 5.71 -5.00 14.88
N SER A 203 6.12 -3.73 14.66
CA SER A 203 6.59 -2.83 15.71
C SER A 203 5.42 -2.06 16.31
N MET A 204 5.05 -2.43 17.54
CA MET A 204 4.01 -1.73 18.30
C MET A 204 4.38 -0.27 18.58
N GLU A 205 5.67 0.01 18.81
CA GLU A 205 6.17 1.35 19.11
C GLU A 205 5.99 2.29 17.92
N ASP A 206 6.38 1.82 16.72
CA ASP A 206 6.23 2.59 15.48
C ASP A 206 4.76 2.93 15.22
N VAL A 207 3.87 1.94 15.38
CA VAL A 207 2.44 2.11 15.09
C VAL A 207 1.77 3.03 16.11
N ALA A 208 2.04 2.85 17.41
CA ALA A 208 1.40 3.62 18.48
C ALA A 208 1.66 5.13 18.40
N ARG A 209 2.76 5.56 17.77
CA ARG A 209 3.12 6.99 17.64
C ARG A 209 2.34 7.71 16.53
N TYR A 210 1.88 6.99 15.50
CA TYR A 210 1.40 7.61 14.27
C TYR A 210 -0.07 7.33 13.94
N VAL A 211 -0.64 6.24 14.45
CA VAL A 211 -1.99 5.82 14.06
C VAL A 211 -3.07 6.28 15.04
N SER A 212 -4.26 6.50 14.51
CA SER A 212 -5.45 6.85 15.32
C SER A 212 -6.20 5.62 15.83
N ARG A 213 -6.05 4.47 15.15
CA ARG A 213 -6.71 3.21 15.51
C ARG A 213 -5.81 2.01 15.19
N LEU A 214 -5.87 1.00 16.06
CA LEU A 214 -5.18 -0.27 15.87
C LEU A 214 -6.18 -1.37 15.51
N VAL A 215 -5.80 -2.16 14.53
CA VAL A 215 -6.44 -3.43 14.16
C VAL A 215 -5.43 -4.53 14.45
N VAL A 216 -5.81 -5.47 15.30
CA VAL A 216 -4.94 -6.59 15.68
C VAL A 216 -5.42 -7.84 14.98
N MET A 217 -4.55 -8.45 14.20
CA MET A 217 -4.84 -9.75 13.57
C MET A 217 -4.18 -10.90 14.33
N ASN A 218 -4.95 -11.92 14.58
CA ASN A 218 -4.50 -13.14 15.23
C ASN A 218 -5.10 -14.37 14.55
N HIS A 219 -4.26 -15.26 14.00
CA HIS A 219 -4.67 -16.50 13.33
C HIS A 219 -5.77 -16.33 12.27
N GLY A 220 -5.73 -15.22 11.53
CA GLY A 220 -6.66 -14.92 10.44
C GLY A 220 -7.94 -14.19 10.86
N GLU A 221 -8.08 -13.83 12.12
CA GLU A 221 -9.21 -13.11 12.72
C GLU A 221 -8.81 -11.71 13.16
#